data_eeaad1b8a6caabddb3f1056777380a53
#
_entry.id   eeaad1b8a6caabddb3f1056777380a53
#
_cell.length_a   1.000
_cell.length_b   1.000
_cell.length_c   1.000
_cell.angle_alpha   90.00
_cell.angle_beta   90.00
_cell.angle_gamma   90.00
#
_symmetry.space_group_name_H-M   'P 1'
#
loop_
_entity.id
_entity.type
_entity.pdbx_description
1 polymer ?
#
loop_
_entity_poly.entity_id
_entity_poly.type
_entity_poly.pdbx_seq_one_letter_code
_entity_poly.pdbx_strand_id
1 'polypeptide(L)'
;MPTGLERIAEKARQEPTLRFTSLAHHLTQEGLWKALHHISPSTAPGTDEVTQPDAVDTFATWAEPMLQAVHRHGYHPPAVRRVWIPKPGKAAKRPLGVPGVPDRALQRCTAEVLGAIYEQVVGANAICHHFD
;
A
#
# COMPACT_ATOMS: atom_id res chain seq x y z
N MET A 1 -23.75 6.50 4.52
CA MET A 1 -22.70 7.05 5.42
C MET A 1 -21.38 7.11 4.67
N PRO A 2 -20.66 8.24 4.74
CA PRO A 2 -19.36 8.32 4.09
C PRO A 2 -18.35 7.38 4.76
N THR A 3 -17.45 6.83 3.94
CA THR A 3 -16.36 6.00 4.44
C THR A 3 -15.33 6.84 5.21
N GLY A 4 -14.41 6.18 5.91
CA GLY A 4 -13.31 6.87 6.58
C GLY A 4 -12.46 7.69 5.60
N LEU A 5 -12.21 7.14 4.39
CA LEU A 5 -11.43 7.84 3.37
C LEU A 5 -12.20 9.05 2.81
N GLU A 6 -13.51 8.93 2.63
CA GLU A 6 -14.34 10.05 2.19
C GLU A 6 -14.33 11.19 3.19
N ARG A 7 -14.36 10.87 4.49
CA ARG A 7 -14.26 11.88 5.54
C ARG A 7 -12.91 12.58 5.54
N ILE A 8 -11.84 11.85 5.32
CA ILE A 8 -10.49 12.43 5.21
C ILE A 8 -10.43 13.36 4.02
N ALA A 9 -10.92 12.93 2.86
CA ALA A 9 -10.92 13.74 1.64
C ALA A 9 -11.71 15.02 1.85
N GLU A 10 -12.90 14.92 2.44
CA GLU A 10 -13.74 16.08 2.71
C GLU A 10 -13.06 17.07 3.65
N LYS A 11 -12.44 16.57 4.71
CA LYS A 11 -11.74 17.42 5.67
C LYS A 11 -10.51 18.10 5.04
N ALA A 12 -9.78 17.38 4.19
CA ALA A 12 -8.66 17.94 3.46
C ALA A 12 -9.10 19.04 2.49
N ARG A 13 -10.27 18.87 1.88
CA ARG A 13 -10.84 19.87 0.97
C ARG A 13 -11.24 21.13 1.73
N GLN A 14 -11.88 20.97 2.89
CA GLN A 14 -12.34 22.09 3.70
C GLN A 14 -11.20 22.87 4.36
N GLU A 15 -10.15 22.17 4.75
CA GLU A 15 -9.02 22.75 5.47
C GLU A 15 -7.69 22.36 4.80
N PRO A 16 -7.29 23.02 3.70
CA PRO A 16 -6.07 22.63 2.94
C PRO A 16 -4.77 22.68 3.74
N THR A 17 -4.72 23.45 4.81
CA THR A 17 -3.52 23.57 5.65
C THR A 17 -3.54 22.65 6.87
N LEU A 18 -4.59 21.82 7.03
CA LEU A 18 -4.72 20.92 8.16
C LEU A 18 -3.62 19.84 8.14
N ARG A 19 -3.04 19.62 9.33
CA ARG A 19 -2.10 18.51 9.53
C ARG A 19 -2.83 17.32 10.09
N PHE A 20 -2.78 16.21 9.36
CA PHE A 20 -3.38 14.95 9.81
C PHE A 20 -2.40 14.23 10.72
N THR A 21 -2.82 13.86 11.93
CA THR A 21 -1.95 13.27 12.94
C THR A 21 -2.29 11.83 13.30
N SER A 22 -3.47 11.35 12.95
CA SER A 22 -3.94 10.02 13.37
C SER A 22 -4.55 9.29 12.18
N LEU A 23 -3.69 8.90 11.23
CA LEU A 23 -4.14 8.22 10.01
C LEU A 23 -4.03 6.71 10.07
N ALA A 24 -3.21 6.17 10.96
CA ALA A 24 -2.97 4.73 11.02
C ALA A 24 -4.25 3.91 11.26
N HIS A 25 -5.22 4.47 11.99
CA HIS A 25 -6.47 3.78 12.27
C HIS A 25 -7.36 3.58 11.02
N HIS A 26 -7.04 4.26 9.92
CA HIS A 26 -7.72 4.06 8.64
C HIS A 26 -7.14 2.86 7.87
N LEU A 27 -6.03 2.30 8.34
CA LEU A 27 -5.49 1.04 7.82
C LEU A 27 -6.25 -0.10 8.52
N THR A 28 -7.22 -0.68 7.83
CA THR A 28 -8.14 -1.65 8.40
C THR A 28 -8.01 -3.00 7.70
N GLN A 29 -8.54 -4.07 8.32
CA GLN A 29 -8.58 -5.39 7.69
C GLN A 29 -9.38 -5.35 6.40
N GLU A 30 -10.49 -4.62 6.37
CA GLU A 30 -11.30 -4.47 5.15
C GLU A 30 -10.49 -3.81 4.03
N GLY A 31 -9.75 -2.76 4.36
CA GLY A 31 -8.88 -2.09 3.39
C GLY A 31 -7.77 -3.01 2.86
N LEU A 32 -7.15 -3.79 3.75
CA LEU A 32 -6.15 -4.77 3.35
C LEU A 32 -6.74 -5.85 2.46
N TRP A 33 -7.93 -6.34 2.77
CA TRP A 33 -8.62 -7.35 1.97
C TRP A 33 -8.88 -6.84 0.57
N LYS A 34 -9.42 -5.63 0.43
CA LYS A 34 -9.66 -5.01 -0.87
C LYS A 34 -8.37 -4.79 -1.64
N ALA A 35 -7.33 -4.29 -0.96
CA ALA A 35 -6.03 -4.05 -1.59
C ALA A 35 -5.42 -5.36 -2.09
N LEU A 36 -5.53 -6.43 -1.31
CA LEU A 36 -5.02 -7.75 -1.68
C LEU A 36 -5.69 -8.26 -2.97
N HIS A 37 -6.98 -8.04 -3.12
CA HIS A 37 -7.72 -8.48 -4.32
C HIS A 37 -7.42 -7.63 -5.56
N HIS A 38 -6.81 -6.46 -5.41
CA HIS A 38 -6.31 -5.67 -6.53
C HIS A 38 -4.94 -6.14 -7.02
N ILE A 39 -4.26 -7.00 -6.27
CA ILE A 39 -2.99 -7.58 -6.69
C ILE A 39 -3.30 -8.77 -7.60
N SER A 40 -2.60 -8.85 -8.74
CA SER A 40 -2.79 -9.97 -9.68
C SER A 40 -2.41 -11.30 -9.03
N PRO A 41 -3.22 -12.37 -9.21
CA PRO A 41 -2.85 -13.70 -8.73
C PRO A 41 -1.53 -14.24 -9.30
N SER A 42 -1.11 -13.73 -10.45
CA SER A 42 0.14 -14.14 -11.10
C SER A 42 1.34 -13.29 -10.69
N THR A 43 1.16 -12.36 -9.75
CA THR A 43 2.24 -11.50 -9.27
C THR A 43 3.36 -12.31 -8.62
N ALA A 44 4.61 -11.91 -8.90
CA ALA A 44 5.77 -12.58 -8.31
C ALA A 44 5.78 -12.46 -6.78
N PRO A 45 6.04 -13.54 -6.05
CA PRO A 45 6.14 -13.50 -4.60
C PRO A 45 7.43 -12.80 -4.14
N GLY A 46 7.45 -12.39 -2.86
CA GLY A 46 8.65 -11.88 -2.22
C GLY A 46 9.55 -12.99 -1.68
N THR A 47 10.41 -12.66 -0.70
CA THR A 47 11.33 -13.62 -0.10
C THR A 47 10.61 -14.73 0.69
N ASP A 48 9.39 -14.48 1.12
CA ASP A 48 8.56 -15.46 1.85
C ASP A 48 7.91 -16.50 0.93
N GLU A 49 8.04 -16.32 -0.38
CA GLU A 49 7.43 -17.20 -1.38
C GLU A 49 5.89 -17.27 -1.31
N VAL A 50 5.26 -16.34 -0.60
CA VAL A 50 3.80 -16.28 -0.50
C VAL A 50 3.23 -15.63 -1.75
N THR A 51 2.37 -16.35 -2.46
CA THR A 51 1.66 -15.82 -3.63
C THR A 51 0.39 -15.08 -3.21
N GLN A 52 -0.24 -14.37 -4.15
CA GLN A 52 -1.50 -13.69 -3.85
C GLN A 52 -2.59 -14.69 -3.42
N PRO A 53 -2.82 -15.83 -4.11
CA PRO A 53 -3.79 -16.81 -3.61
C PRO A 53 -3.44 -17.34 -2.21
N ASP A 54 -2.17 -17.57 -1.92
CA ASP A 54 -1.75 -18.00 -0.59
C ASP A 54 -2.07 -16.96 0.48
N ALA A 55 -1.83 -15.68 0.16
CA ALA A 55 -2.12 -14.58 1.09
C ALA A 55 -3.63 -14.44 1.34
N VAL A 56 -4.46 -14.67 0.33
CA VAL A 56 -5.91 -14.66 0.47
C VAL A 56 -6.35 -15.80 1.41
N ASP A 57 -5.82 -16.99 1.20
CA ASP A 57 -6.19 -18.18 1.99
C ASP A 57 -5.77 -18.03 3.47
N THR A 58 -4.65 -17.36 3.73
CA THR A 58 -4.12 -17.21 5.09
C THR A 58 -4.38 -15.82 5.66
N PHE A 59 -5.22 -15.02 5.05
CA PHE A 59 -5.48 -13.63 5.44
C PHE A 59 -5.73 -13.47 6.95
N ALA A 60 -6.55 -14.34 7.54
CA ALA A 60 -6.87 -14.25 8.96
C ALA A 60 -5.65 -14.44 9.86
N THR A 61 -4.59 -15.09 9.37
CA THR A 61 -3.40 -15.36 10.18
C THR A 61 -2.39 -14.22 10.17
N TRP A 62 -2.35 -13.38 9.12
CA TRP A 62 -1.33 -12.33 9.01
C TRP A 62 -1.88 -10.91 9.08
N ALA A 63 -3.14 -10.69 8.70
CA ALA A 63 -3.69 -9.34 8.58
C ALA A 63 -3.77 -8.62 9.93
N GLU A 64 -4.37 -9.23 10.93
CA GLU A 64 -4.52 -8.59 12.24
C GLU A 64 -3.19 -8.36 12.95
N PRO A 65 -2.26 -9.35 13.02
CA PRO A 65 -0.95 -9.09 13.59
C PRO A 65 -0.18 -7.98 12.88
N MET A 66 -0.27 -7.90 11.55
CA MET A 66 0.34 -6.83 10.76
C MET A 66 -0.22 -5.47 11.17
N LEU A 67 -1.54 -5.34 11.22
CA LEU A 67 -2.19 -4.07 11.56
C LEU A 67 -1.90 -3.67 13.01
N GLN A 68 -1.87 -4.62 13.94
CA GLN A 68 -1.49 -4.33 15.32
C GLN A 68 -0.07 -3.80 15.40
N ALA A 69 0.86 -4.40 14.66
CA ALA A 69 2.25 -3.94 14.65
C ALA A 69 2.36 -2.54 14.05
N VAL A 70 1.64 -2.25 12.98
CA VAL A 70 1.60 -0.92 12.36
C VAL A 70 1.04 0.11 13.34
N HIS A 71 -0.08 -0.20 14.00
CA HIS A 71 -0.73 0.73 14.94
C HIS A 71 0.13 1.02 16.16
N ARG A 72 1.04 0.10 16.52
CA ARG A 72 1.97 0.26 17.65
C ARG A 72 3.31 0.85 17.21
N HIS A 73 3.45 1.25 15.94
CA HIS A 73 4.69 1.75 15.35
C HIS A 73 5.85 0.75 15.44
N GLY A 74 5.52 -0.55 15.46
CA GLY A 74 6.50 -1.63 15.60
C GLY A 74 6.56 -2.59 14.43
N TYR A 75 5.99 -2.24 13.28
CA TYR A 75 6.01 -3.11 12.12
C TYR A 75 7.35 -3.05 11.39
N HIS A 76 7.96 -4.23 11.19
CA HIS A 76 9.19 -4.38 10.45
C HIS A 76 8.91 -5.26 9.22
N PRO A 77 8.91 -4.69 8.01
CA PRO A 77 8.66 -5.49 6.81
C PRO A 77 9.81 -6.47 6.55
N PRO A 78 9.50 -7.66 5.99
CA PRO A 78 10.55 -8.58 5.57
C PRO A 78 11.41 -7.96 4.47
N ALA A 79 12.60 -8.53 4.26
CA ALA A 79 13.48 -8.10 3.18
C ALA A 79 12.80 -8.26 1.83
N VAL A 80 13.04 -7.32 0.92
CA VAL A 80 12.54 -7.42 -0.46
C VAL A 80 13.39 -8.44 -1.23
N ARG A 81 12.75 -9.13 -2.20
CA ARG A 81 13.46 -10.03 -3.10
C ARG A 81 14.11 -9.21 -4.21
N ARG A 82 15.40 -9.37 -4.41
CA ARG A 82 16.10 -8.66 -5.48
C ARG A 82 15.95 -9.43 -6.79
N VAL A 83 15.49 -8.73 -7.81
CA VAL A 83 15.39 -9.24 -9.17
C VAL A 83 16.20 -8.31 -10.08
N TRP A 84 16.96 -8.88 -11.01
CA TRP A 84 17.76 -8.10 -11.94
C TRP A 84 17.01 -7.95 -13.26
N ILE A 85 16.81 -6.70 -13.69
CA ILE A 85 16.09 -6.38 -14.92
C ILE A 85 17.08 -5.81 -15.93
N PRO A 86 17.04 -6.28 -17.21
CA PRO A 86 17.88 -5.70 -18.25
C PRO A 86 17.54 -4.23 -18.47
N LYS A 87 18.57 -3.39 -18.62
CA LYS A 87 18.38 -2.00 -19.02
C LYS A 87 18.19 -1.96 -20.53
N PRO A 88 17.21 -1.22 -21.07
CA PRO A 88 17.03 -1.11 -22.51
C PRO A 88 18.29 -0.58 -23.20
N GLY A 89 18.75 -1.30 -24.24
CA GLY A 89 19.90 -0.91 -25.01
C GLY A 89 21.26 -1.05 -24.33
N LYS A 90 21.32 -1.69 -23.15
CA LYS A 90 22.57 -1.87 -22.39
C LYS A 90 22.71 -3.31 -21.93
N ALA A 91 23.96 -3.78 -21.84
CA ALA A 91 24.25 -5.10 -21.28
C ALA A 91 24.09 -5.15 -19.76
N ALA A 92 24.22 -4.02 -19.09
CA ALA A 92 24.09 -3.93 -17.64
C ALA A 92 22.63 -4.14 -17.19
N LYS A 93 22.46 -4.82 -16.04
CA LYS A 93 21.15 -5.03 -15.42
C LYS A 93 21.00 -4.10 -14.21
N ARG A 94 19.76 -3.73 -13.91
CA ARG A 94 19.45 -2.95 -12.70
C ARG A 94 18.75 -3.84 -11.68
N PRO A 95 18.98 -3.62 -10.36
CA PRO A 95 18.24 -4.34 -9.35
C PRO A 95 16.83 -3.78 -9.19
N LEU A 96 15.87 -4.67 -8.94
CA LEU A 96 14.50 -4.31 -8.57
C LEU A 96 14.16 -5.03 -7.28
N GLY A 97 13.64 -4.30 -6.30
CA GLY A 97 13.16 -4.91 -5.07
C GLY A 97 11.71 -5.35 -5.21
N VAL A 98 11.44 -6.62 -4.92
CA VAL A 98 10.09 -7.18 -4.94
C VAL A 98 9.66 -7.43 -3.50
N PRO A 99 8.76 -6.60 -2.93
CA PRO A 99 8.25 -6.84 -1.59
C PRO A 99 7.27 -8.02 -1.59
N GLY A 100 7.03 -8.58 -0.40
CA GLY A 100 6.05 -9.66 -0.25
C GLY A 100 4.63 -9.19 -0.57
N VAL A 101 3.77 -10.12 -0.92
CA VAL A 101 2.37 -9.83 -1.27
C VAL A 101 1.64 -9.14 -0.11
N PRO A 102 1.74 -9.61 1.16
CA PRO A 102 1.12 -8.88 2.27
C PRO A 102 1.59 -7.44 2.41
N ASP A 103 2.90 -7.18 2.23
CA ASP A 103 3.45 -5.83 2.29
C ASP A 103 2.94 -4.96 1.15
N ARG A 104 2.77 -5.53 -0.04
CA ARG A 104 2.22 -4.79 -1.19
C ARG A 104 0.77 -4.39 -0.94
N ALA A 105 -0.01 -5.25 -0.29
CA ALA A 105 -1.37 -4.92 0.11
C ALA A 105 -1.39 -3.77 1.11
N LEU A 106 -0.48 -3.79 2.08
CA LEU A 106 -0.35 -2.71 3.07
C LEU A 106 0.07 -1.40 2.40
N GLN A 107 1.03 -1.45 1.47
CA GLN A 107 1.47 -0.27 0.73
C GLN A 107 0.33 0.34 -0.09
N ARG A 108 -0.47 -0.48 -0.76
CA ARG A 108 -1.61 0.01 -1.52
C ARG A 108 -2.67 0.64 -0.60
N CYS A 109 -2.95 0.01 0.52
CA CYS A 109 -3.89 0.54 1.50
C CYS A 109 -3.43 1.91 2.02
N THR A 110 -2.13 2.04 2.33
CA THR A 110 -1.52 3.29 2.76
C THR A 110 -1.60 4.35 1.67
N ALA A 111 -1.33 3.98 0.43
CA ALA A 111 -1.40 4.89 -0.70
C ALA A 111 -2.82 5.43 -0.90
N GLU A 112 -3.84 4.63 -0.68
CA GLU A 112 -5.23 5.09 -0.76
C GLU A 112 -5.57 6.12 0.30
N VAL A 113 -5.08 5.94 1.52
CA VAL A 113 -5.27 6.92 2.61
C VAL A 113 -4.58 8.23 2.26
N LEU A 114 -3.33 8.19 1.84
CA LEU A 114 -2.58 9.37 1.45
C LEU A 114 -3.17 10.04 0.22
N GLY A 115 -3.62 9.25 -0.75
CA GLY A 115 -4.26 9.76 -1.96
C GLY A 115 -5.52 10.57 -1.65
N ALA A 116 -6.30 10.15 -0.66
CA ALA A 116 -7.50 10.87 -0.25
C ALA A 116 -7.18 12.30 0.21
N ILE A 117 -6.01 12.51 0.79
CA ILE A 117 -5.57 13.84 1.24
C ILE A 117 -4.96 14.63 0.07
N TYR A 118 -4.01 14.04 -0.64
CA TYR A 118 -3.25 14.76 -1.67
C TYR A 118 -4.10 15.18 -2.85
N GLU A 119 -5.06 14.38 -3.25
CA GLU A 119 -5.97 14.73 -4.35
C GLU A 119 -6.75 16.01 -4.07
N GLN A 120 -7.06 16.29 -2.80
CA GLN A 120 -7.81 17.48 -2.42
C GLN A 120 -6.92 18.70 -2.29
N VAL A 121 -5.64 18.52 -1.95
CA VAL A 121 -4.72 19.64 -1.68
C VAL A 121 -4.03 20.13 -2.93
N VAL A 122 -3.50 19.22 -3.77
CA VAL A 122 -2.70 19.58 -4.95
C VAL A 122 -3.43 19.42 -6.26
N GLY A 123 -4.64 18.85 -6.23
CA GLY A 123 -5.46 18.62 -7.42
C GLY A 123 -5.12 17.32 -8.14
N ALA A 124 -6.12 16.73 -8.78
CA ALA A 124 -6.02 15.42 -9.40
C ALA A 124 -4.93 15.35 -10.49
N ASN A 125 -4.76 16.43 -11.26
CA ASN A 125 -3.78 16.44 -12.36
C ASN A 125 -2.34 16.31 -11.86
N ALA A 126 -2.01 16.97 -10.77
CA ALA A 126 -0.67 16.91 -10.21
C ALA A 126 -0.34 15.51 -9.68
N ILE A 127 -1.32 14.83 -9.09
CA ILE A 127 -1.14 13.50 -8.51
C ILE A 127 -0.97 12.45 -9.60
N CYS A 128 -1.75 12.53 -10.67
CA CYS A 128 -1.68 11.57 -11.77
C CYS A 128 -0.28 11.45 -12.37
N HIS A 129 0.49 12.53 -12.38
CA HIS A 129 1.86 12.51 -12.90
C HIS A 129 2.86 11.88 -11.94
N HIS A 130 2.52 11.71 -10.67
CA HIS A 130 3.43 11.20 -9.66
C HIS A 130 3.24 9.71 -9.36
N PHE A 131 2.06 9.15 -9.65
CA PHE A 131 1.72 7.78 -9.28
C PHE A 131 1.59 6.82 -10.47
N ASP A 132 1.87 7.29 -11.66
CA ASP A 132 1.89 6.44 -12.86
C ASP A 132 3.14 5.59 -12.96
#